data_558057f45f4b91169ccbb3eb97ef1fe1
#
_entry.id   558057f45f4b91169ccbb3eb97ef1fe1
#
_cell.length_a   1.000
_cell.length_b   1.000
_cell.length_c   1.000
_cell.angle_alpha   90.00
_cell.angle_beta   90.00
_cell.angle_gamma   90.00
#
_symmetry.space_group_name_H-M   'P 1'
#
loop_
_entity.id
_entity.type
_entity.pdbx_description
1 polymer ?
#
loop_
_entity_poly.entity_id
_entity_poly.type
_entity_poly.pdbx_seq_one_letter_code
_entity_poly.pdbx_strand_id
1 'polypeptide(L)'
;MTKFLRKSLTAAAVAAALAAGSAGAADTKPAAPAAHAPAAHAAPAAAAAPAVDKAAIDAKFKGDKKAEYSYMVGMDVGRGLSSIKDDIDVNVVIKALEATLKGEKTTLTEPEALAVRQDFMEKLRGEQQAKMKAEAETNQKAGDEFLAKNKTKKGVKVTASGLQYEVVKEGKGAKPVKTDSVTVNYVGTKIDGTEFDSSIKRGQPAKFPLANVIPGWTEGLQLMPVGSEYKFFIPAKLAYGEHGPPQIGPDATLVFDVTLISIDKPEAAAPAAPKKD
;
A
#
# COMPACT_ATOMS: atom_id res chain seq x y z
N MET A 1 -20.65 -14.37 -59.86
CA MET A 1 -19.50 -13.62 -59.28
C MET A 1 -19.90 -13.08 -57.92
N THR A 2 -19.64 -13.85 -56.90
CA THR A 2 -20.08 -13.59 -55.50
C THR A 2 -18.86 -13.19 -54.69
N LYS A 3 -18.79 -11.93 -54.28
CA LYS A 3 -17.73 -11.41 -53.39
C LYS A 3 -18.11 -11.68 -51.92
N PHE A 4 -17.44 -12.63 -51.27
CA PHE A 4 -17.47 -12.84 -49.86
C PHE A 4 -16.62 -11.75 -49.15
N LEU A 5 -17.28 -10.88 -48.40
CA LEU A 5 -16.64 -9.90 -47.56
C LEU A 5 -16.39 -10.57 -46.18
N ARG A 6 -15.14 -10.92 -45.92
CA ARG A 6 -14.70 -11.40 -44.60
C ARG A 6 -14.69 -10.23 -43.64
N LYS A 7 -15.62 -10.19 -42.67
CA LYS A 7 -15.52 -9.34 -41.50
C LYS A 7 -14.58 -10.01 -40.48
N SER A 8 -13.38 -9.48 -40.37
CA SER A 8 -12.45 -9.81 -39.31
C SER A 8 -12.98 -9.24 -37.99
N LEU A 9 -13.34 -10.12 -37.08
CA LEU A 9 -13.69 -9.80 -35.71
C LEU A 9 -12.38 -9.54 -34.95
N THR A 10 -12.05 -8.28 -34.72
CA THR A 10 -11.06 -7.91 -33.70
C THR A 10 -11.77 -7.85 -32.34
N ALA A 11 -11.56 -8.88 -31.54
CA ALA A 11 -11.92 -8.86 -30.12
C ALA A 11 -11.03 -7.84 -29.41
N ALA A 12 -11.54 -6.62 -29.23
CA ALA A 12 -10.90 -5.64 -28.35
C ALA A 12 -11.23 -6.01 -26.90
N ALA A 13 -10.21 -6.39 -26.17
CA ALA A 13 -10.30 -6.64 -24.75
C ALA A 13 -10.70 -5.35 -24.01
N VAL A 14 -11.85 -5.37 -23.36
CA VAL A 14 -12.26 -4.37 -22.38
C VAL A 14 -11.55 -4.72 -21.07
N ALA A 15 -10.30 -4.31 -20.97
CA ALA A 15 -9.58 -4.27 -19.73
C ALA A 15 -8.65 -3.05 -19.76
N ALA A 16 -8.71 -2.26 -18.71
CA ALA A 16 -7.81 -1.14 -18.43
C ALA A 16 -8.06 0.17 -19.17
N ALA A 17 -8.89 1.00 -18.60
CA ALA A 17 -8.86 2.43 -18.88
C ALA A 17 -9.00 3.25 -17.60
N LEU A 18 -8.16 2.96 -16.60
CA LEU A 18 -7.96 3.81 -15.40
C LEU A 18 -6.48 4.03 -15.08
N ALA A 19 -5.59 3.80 -16.03
CA ALA A 19 -4.18 4.17 -15.87
C ALA A 19 -3.61 4.52 -17.22
N ALA A 20 -3.42 5.79 -17.50
CA ALA A 20 -2.28 6.37 -18.19
C ALA A 20 -2.67 7.69 -18.87
N GLY A 21 -2.06 8.73 -18.42
CA GLY A 21 -2.11 10.04 -19.07
C GLY A 21 -1.19 11.01 -18.37
N SER A 22 0.12 10.88 -18.53
CA SER A 22 1.00 12.04 -18.46
C SER A 22 2.32 11.72 -19.15
N ALA A 23 2.43 12.15 -20.39
CA ALA A 23 3.73 12.46 -20.98
C ALA A 23 3.79 13.99 -21.11
N GLY A 24 4.85 14.60 -20.59
CA GLY A 24 5.21 15.95 -20.98
C GLY A 24 5.82 16.84 -19.89
N ALA A 25 7.08 17.10 -20.08
CA ALA A 25 7.90 18.22 -19.62
C ALA A 25 8.70 18.05 -18.35
N ALA A 26 10.00 17.97 -18.58
CA ALA A 26 11.07 18.03 -17.62
C ALA A 26 11.07 19.38 -16.88
N ASP A 27 11.18 19.32 -15.53
CA ASP A 27 11.84 20.38 -14.79
C ASP A 27 12.53 19.73 -13.56
N THR A 28 13.83 19.98 -13.51
CA THR A 28 14.75 19.35 -12.57
C THR A 28 14.67 20.05 -11.21
N LYS A 29 14.13 19.33 -10.21
CA LYS A 29 14.28 19.67 -8.79
C LYS A 29 14.78 18.44 -8.04
N PRO A 30 15.71 18.57 -7.09
CA PRO A 30 16.40 17.42 -6.51
C PRO A 30 15.42 16.51 -5.78
N ALA A 31 15.51 15.23 -6.10
CA ALA A 31 14.71 14.16 -5.53
C ALA A 31 14.96 14.04 -4.02
N ALA A 32 13.89 14.07 -3.26
CA ALA A 32 13.85 13.50 -1.92
C ALA A 32 14.17 12.00 -2.01
N PRO A 33 14.86 11.40 -1.02
CA PRO A 33 15.18 9.99 -1.07
C PRO A 33 13.89 9.18 -1.14
N ALA A 34 13.76 8.38 -2.19
CA ALA A 34 12.66 7.43 -2.35
C ALA A 34 12.64 6.50 -1.14
N ALA A 35 11.60 6.62 -0.31
CA ALA A 35 11.27 5.58 0.66
C ALA A 35 11.05 4.29 -0.15
N HIS A 36 11.95 3.33 -0.01
CA HIS A 36 11.78 2.02 -0.60
C HIS A 36 10.48 1.44 -0.04
N ALA A 37 9.54 1.19 -0.94
CA ALA A 37 8.41 0.34 -0.65
C ALA A 37 8.93 -0.96 -0.03
N PRO A 38 8.26 -1.51 0.99
CA PRO A 38 8.64 -2.81 1.52
C PRO A 38 8.71 -3.80 0.37
N ALA A 39 9.78 -4.58 0.34
CA ALA A 39 10.05 -5.57 -0.69
C ALA A 39 8.76 -6.31 -1.04
N ALA A 40 8.50 -6.44 -2.34
CA ALA A 40 7.33 -7.10 -2.87
C ALA A 40 7.02 -8.35 -2.04
N HIS A 41 5.87 -8.34 -1.37
CA HIS A 41 5.37 -9.48 -0.65
C HIS A 41 5.27 -10.61 -1.68
N ALA A 42 6.05 -11.68 -1.48
CA ALA A 42 5.69 -12.94 -2.10
C ALA A 42 4.24 -13.20 -1.69
N ALA A 43 3.34 -13.19 -2.65
CA ALA A 43 1.94 -13.49 -2.41
C ALA A 43 1.88 -14.77 -1.59
N PRO A 44 1.12 -14.82 -0.49
CA PRO A 44 0.91 -16.07 0.21
C PRO A 44 0.42 -17.08 -0.83
N ALA A 45 1.02 -18.27 -0.83
CA ALA A 45 0.62 -19.35 -1.71
C ALA A 45 -0.89 -19.41 -1.72
N ALA A 46 -1.51 -19.19 -2.89
CA ALA A 46 -2.95 -19.13 -3.04
C ALA A 46 -3.52 -20.39 -2.39
N ALA A 47 -4.25 -20.21 -1.30
CA ALA A 47 -5.04 -21.28 -0.74
C ALA A 47 -5.88 -21.80 -1.89
N ALA A 48 -5.81 -23.12 -2.17
CA ALA A 48 -6.53 -23.74 -3.26
C ALA A 48 -8.00 -23.29 -3.16
N ALA A 49 -8.47 -22.60 -4.21
CA ALA A 49 -9.85 -22.15 -4.25
C ALA A 49 -10.76 -23.37 -4.00
N PRO A 50 -11.81 -23.23 -3.21
CA PRO A 50 -12.70 -24.36 -2.93
C PRO A 50 -13.18 -24.96 -4.25
N ALA A 51 -13.15 -26.29 -4.36
CA ALA A 51 -13.57 -27.00 -5.55
C ALA A 51 -15.01 -26.58 -5.89
N VAL A 52 -15.19 -25.87 -6.99
CA VAL A 52 -16.49 -25.35 -7.41
C VAL A 52 -17.17 -26.43 -8.25
N ASP A 53 -18.37 -26.85 -7.85
CA ASP A 53 -19.19 -27.78 -8.61
C ASP A 53 -19.79 -27.08 -9.84
N LYS A 54 -19.24 -27.38 -11.01
CA LYS A 54 -19.71 -26.85 -12.30
C LYS A 54 -21.14 -27.26 -12.63
N ALA A 55 -21.56 -28.47 -12.23
CA ALA A 55 -22.91 -28.94 -12.47
C ALA A 55 -23.92 -28.13 -11.67
N ALA A 56 -23.57 -27.74 -10.45
CA ALA A 56 -24.42 -26.87 -9.64
C ALA A 56 -24.53 -25.44 -10.22
N ILE A 57 -23.49 -24.94 -10.90
CA ILE A 57 -23.57 -23.67 -11.62
C ILE A 57 -24.49 -23.81 -12.84
N ASP A 58 -24.29 -24.81 -13.68
CA ASP A 58 -25.09 -25.06 -14.87
C ASP A 58 -26.59 -25.18 -14.52
N ALA A 59 -26.92 -25.82 -13.39
CA ALA A 59 -28.29 -25.96 -12.91
C ALA A 59 -28.94 -24.60 -12.60
N LYS A 60 -28.18 -23.62 -12.07
CA LYS A 60 -28.71 -22.27 -11.79
C LYS A 60 -29.15 -21.53 -13.05
N PHE A 61 -28.49 -21.78 -14.15
CA PHE A 61 -28.77 -21.16 -15.45
C PHE A 61 -29.49 -22.11 -16.44
N LYS A 62 -29.96 -23.28 -15.95
CA LYS A 62 -30.64 -24.29 -16.78
C LYS A 62 -29.85 -24.71 -18.02
N GLY A 63 -28.52 -24.71 -17.90
CA GLY A 63 -27.59 -25.05 -19.00
C GLY A 63 -27.34 -23.93 -20.00
N ASP A 64 -27.95 -22.74 -19.83
CA ASP A 64 -27.70 -21.57 -20.71
C ASP A 64 -26.35 -20.94 -20.39
N LYS A 65 -25.34 -21.33 -21.13
CA LYS A 65 -23.96 -20.79 -21.01
C LYS A 65 -23.87 -19.29 -21.29
N LYS A 66 -24.70 -18.77 -22.19
CA LYS A 66 -24.71 -17.33 -22.48
C LYS A 66 -25.23 -16.53 -21.29
N ALA A 67 -26.27 -17.00 -20.62
CA ALA A 67 -26.78 -16.38 -19.41
C ALA A 67 -25.76 -16.46 -18.26
N GLU A 68 -25.08 -17.58 -18.10
CA GLU A 68 -24.02 -17.78 -17.10
C GLU A 68 -22.87 -16.77 -17.29
N TYR A 69 -22.35 -16.66 -18.53
CA TYR A 69 -21.28 -15.70 -18.85
C TYR A 69 -21.73 -14.25 -18.68
N SER A 70 -22.95 -13.93 -19.08
CA SER A 70 -23.51 -12.58 -18.92
C SER A 70 -23.64 -12.19 -17.45
N TYR A 71 -24.07 -13.13 -16.60
CA TYR A 71 -24.18 -12.89 -15.15
C TYR A 71 -22.81 -12.64 -14.52
N MET A 72 -21.82 -13.45 -14.87
CA MET A 72 -20.42 -13.28 -14.42
C MET A 72 -19.89 -11.89 -14.82
N VAL A 73 -20.06 -11.47 -16.08
CA VAL A 73 -19.67 -10.14 -16.55
C VAL A 73 -20.37 -9.03 -15.75
N GLY A 74 -21.68 -9.19 -15.49
CA GLY A 74 -22.43 -8.24 -14.67
C GLY A 74 -21.88 -8.13 -13.24
N MET A 75 -21.50 -9.26 -12.64
CA MET A 75 -20.87 -9.28 -11.32
C MET A 75 -19.52 -8.55 -11.33
N ASP A 76 -18.71 -8.73 -12.36
CA ASP A 76 -17.40 -8.09 -12.48
C ASP A 76 -17.53 -6.57 -12.65
N VAL A 77 -18.45 -6.12 -13.49
CA VAL A 77 -18.79 -4.70 -13.62
C VAL A 77 -19.26 -4.11 -12.29
N GLY A 78 -20.19 -4.81 -11.61
CA GLY A 78 -20.69 -4.37 -10.30
C GLY A 78 -19.59 -4.26 -9.24
N ARG A 79 -18.65 -5.22 -9.19
CA ARG A 79 -17.48 -5.13 -8.31
C ARG A 79 -16.59 -3.93 -8.65
N GLY A 80 -16.36 -3.68 -9.94
CA GLY A 80 -15.56 -2.53 -10.39
C GLY A 80 -16.18 -1.19 -10.00
N LEU A 81 -17.52 -1.11 -9.91
CA LEU A 81 -18.23 0.10 -9.54
C LEU A 81 -18.49 0.22 -8.02
N SER A 82 -18.17 -0.80 -7.23
CA SER A 82 -18.52 -0.84 -5.80
C SER A 82 -17.93 0.31 -4.98
N SER A 83 -16.75 0.79 -5.34
CA SER A 83 -16.06 1.89 -4.64
C SER A 83 -16.70 3.27 -4.86
N ILE A 84 -17.49 3.41 -5.93
CA ILE A 84 -18.16 4.66 -6.32
C ILE A 84 -19.69 4.53 -6.33
N LYS A 85 -20.23 3.47 -5.72
CA LYS A 85 -21.66 3.15 -5.75
C LYS A 85 -22.56 4.26 -5.20
N ASP A 86 -22.06 5.03 -4.25
CA ASP A 86 -22.79 6.11 -3.58
C ASP A 86 -22.77 7.42 -4.40
N ASP A 87 -21.90 7.48 -5.42
CA ASP A 87 -21.73 8.63 -6.32
C ASP A 87 -22.46 8.47 -7.67
N ILE A 88 -23.04 7.32 -7.93
CA ILE A 88 -23.68 6.99 -9.22
C ILE A 88 -25.09 6.46 -9.04
N ASP A 89 -25.96 6.73 -10.02
CA ASP A 89 -27.27 6.05 -10.16
C ASP A 89 -27.09 4.79 -11.01
N VAL A 90 -27.24 3.63 -10.38
CA VAL A 90 -27.08 2.31 -11.02
C VAL A 90 -28.06 2.14 -12.18
N ASN A 91 -29.29 2.69 -12.12
CA ASN A 91 -30.25 2.58 -13.22
C ASN A 91 -29.83 3.39 -14.45
N VAL A 92 -29.19 4.55 -14.23
CA VAL A 92 -28.62 5.35 -15.30
C VAL A 92 -27.43 4.64 -15.93
N VAL A 93 -26.58 4.02 -15.12
CA VAL A 93 -25.44 3.21 -15.61
C VAL A 93 -25.93 2.06 -16.48
N ILE A 94 -26.96 1.30 -16.06
CA ILE A 94 -27.54 0.19 -16.81
C ILE A 94 -28.07 0.67 -18.17
N LYS A 95 -28.82 1.76 -18.19
CA LYS A 95 -29.37 2.32 -19.44
C LYS A 95 -28.28 2.77 -20.40
N ALA A 96 -27.24 3.44 -19.90
CA ALA A 96 -26.11 3.87 -20.71
C ALA A 96 -25.33 2.67 -21.28
N LEU A 97 -25.12 1.62 -20.48
CA LEU A 97 -24.47 0.39 -20.89
C LEU A 97 -25.29 -0.31 -21.99
N GLU A 98 -26.60 -0.41 -21.82
CA GLU A 98 -27.50 -1.03 -22.79
C GLU A 98 -27.47 -0.29 -24.15
N ALA A 99 -27.63 1.04 -24.13
CA ALA A 99 -27.57 1.86 -25.36
C ALA A 99 -26.23 1.71 -26.08
N THR A 100 -25.11 1.74 -25.31
CA THR A 100 -23.76 1.59 -25.86
C THR A 100 -23.55 0.22 -26.51
N LEU A 101 -23.97 -0.87 -25.85
CA LEU A 101 -23.81 -2.23 -26.36
C LEU A 101 -24.68 -2.50 -27.60
N LYS A 102 -25.85 -1.86 -27.72
CA LYS A 102 -26.74 -1.94 -28.87
C LYS A 102 -26.33 -1.03 -30.03
N GLY A 103 -25.36 -0.12 -29.81
CA GLY A 103 -24.98 0.89 -30.82
C GLY A 103 -26.07 1.96 -31.01
N GLU A 104 -26.92 2.15 -30.02
CA GLU A 104 -27.95 3.18 -30.00
C GLU A 104 -27.35 4.57 -29.68
N LYS A 105 -28.09 5.62 -29.97
CA LYS A 105 -27.67 6.98 -29.62
C LYS A 105 -27.64 7.15 -28.10
N THR A 106 -26.46 7.45 -27.59
CA THR A 106 -26.27 7.77 -26.17
C THR A 106 -26.74 9.19 -25.84
N THR A 107 -27.12 9.44 -24.59
CA THR A 107 -27.54 10.76 -24.12
C THR A 107 -26.41 11.79 -24.19
N LEU A 108 -25.17 11.35 -23.88
CA LEU A 108 -23.97 12.18 -24.00
C LEU A 108 -23.21 11.81 -25.28
N THR A 109 -22.66 12.81 -25.93
CA THR A 109 -21.63 12.66 -26.95
C THR A 109 -20.28 12.33 -26.30
N GLU A 110 -19.31 11.82 -27.06
CA GLU A 110 -17.96 11.54 -26.53
C GLU A 110 -17.28 12.76 -25.89
N PRO A 111 -17.32 13.99 -26.49
CA PRO A 111 -16.76 15.17 -25.83
C PRO A 111 -17.47 15.53 -24.52
N GLU A 112 -18.80 15.42 -24.45
CA GLU A 112 -19.57 15.65 -23.23
C GLU A 112 -19.25 14.61 -22.15
N ALA A 113 -19.14 13.34 -22.52
CA ALA A 113 -18.76 12.28 -21.62
C ALA A 113 -17.33 12.48 -21.04
N LEU A 114 -16.41 13.01 -21.85
CA LEU A 114 -15.07 13.37 -21.41
C LEU A 114 -15.10 14.49 -20.37
N ALA A 115 -15.88 15.56 -20.62
CA ALA A 115 -16.03 16.68 -19.70
C ALA A 115 -16.63 16.24 -18.35
N VAL A 116 -17.70 15.44 -18.39
CA VAL A 116 -18.32 14.86 -17.18
C VAL A 116 -17.35 13.96 -16.41
N ARG A 117 -16.53 13.19 -17.15
CA ARG A 117 -15.49 12.33 -16.50
C ARG A 117 -14.45 13.17 -15.78
N GLN A 118 -13.99 14.29 -16.35
CA GLN A 118 -13.03 15.19 -15.70
C GLN A 118 -13.60 15.78 -14.42
N ASP A 119 -14.81 16.29 -14.46
CA ASP A 119 -15.51 16.82 -13.30
C ASP A 119 -15.70 15.77 -12.20
N PHE A 120 -16.14 14.58 -12.57
CA PHE A 120 -16.30 13.47 -11.62
C PHE A 120 -14.99 13.04 -10.96
N MET A 121 -13.91 12.96 -11.75
CA MET A 121 -12.58 12.63 -11.20
C MET A 121 -12.04 13.73 -10.28
N GLU A 122 -12.32 14.99 -10.57
CA GLU A 122 -11.95 16.11 -9.70
C GLU A 122 -12.73 16.04 -8.37
N LYS A 123 -14.04 15.80 -8.42
CA LYS A 123 -14.87 15.57 -7.23
C LYS A 123 -14.30 14.45 -6.36
N LEU A 124 -14.08 13.26 -6.94
CA LEU A 124 -13.55 12.10 -6.18
C LEU A 124 -12.19 12.40 -5.55
N ARG A 125 -11.30 13.09 -6.28
CA ARG A 125 -9.99 13.50 -5.76
C ARG A 125 -10.15 14.46 -4.58
N GLY A 126 -11.03 15.45 -4.70
CA GLY A 126 -11.33 16.41 -3.61
C GLY A 126 -11.85 15.70 -2.35
N GLU A 127 -12.79 14.79 -2.50
CA GLU A 127 -13.33 14.00 -1.39
C GLU A 127 -12.26 13.13 -0.73
N GLN A 128 -11.42 12.49 -1.52
CA GLN A 128 -10.32 11.68 -0.99
C GLN A 128 -9.29 12.53 -0.24
N GLN A 129 -8.93 13.71 -0.77
CA GLN A 129 -8.03 14.64 -0.09
C GLN A 129 -8.64 15.16 1.22
N ALA A 130 -9.93 15.52 1.23
CA ALA A 130 -10.62 15.95 2.44
C ALA A 130 -10.64 14.83 3.50
N LYS A 131 -10.92 13.60 3.10
CA LYS A 131 -10.89 12.43 3.99
C LYS A 131 -9.51 12.18 4.57
N MET A 132 -8.47 12.19 3.73
CA MET A 132 -7.09 12.00 4.19
C MET A 132 -6.66 13.10 5.16
N LYS A 133 -7.04 14.37 4.89
CA LYS A 133 -6.73 15.48 5.79
C LYS A 133 -7.42 15.34 7.15
N ALA A 134 -8.69 14.99 7.17
CA ALA A 134 -9.42 14.75 8.42
C ALA A 134 -8.86 13.58 9.22
N GLU A 135 -8.42 12.52 8.53
CA GLU A 135 -7.75 11.38 9.16
C GLU A 135 -6.38 11.78 9.73
N ALA A 136 -5.58 12.57 8.98
CA ALA A 136 -4.29 13.09 9.41
C ALA A 136 -4.43 13.93 10.70
N GLU A 137 -5.38 14.88 10.74
CA GLU A 137 -5.65 15.70 11.92
C GLU A 137 -6.05 14.84 13.13
N THR A 138 -6.86 13.82 12.91
CA THR A 138 -7.29 12.87 13.95
C THR A 138 -6.11 12.07 14.49
N ASN A 139 -5.29 11.50 13.59
CA ASN A 139 -4.13 10.70 13.94
C ASN A 139 -3.07 11.54 14.65
N GLN A 140 -2.79 12.74 14.17
CA GLN A 140 -1.85 13.67 14.78
C GLN A 140 -2.26 14.01 16.21
N LYS A 141 -3.52 14.42 16.43
CA LYS A 141 -4.03 14.73 17.76
C LYS A 141 -3.94 13.53 18.71
N ALA A 142 -4.40 12.36 18.27
CA ALA A 142 -4.33 11.14 19.06
C ALA A 142 -2.88 10.74 19.38
N GLY A 143 -1.98 10.88 18.40
CA GLY A 143 -0.55 10.62 18.55
C GLY A 143 0.13 11.56 19.56
N ASP A 144 -0.15 12.85 19.46
CA ASP A 144 0.41 13.85 20.40
C ASP A 144 -0.07 13.61 21.83
N GLU A 145 -1.35 13.32 22.03
CA GLU A 145 -1.91 12.97 23.34
C GLU A 145 -1.29 11.68 23.88
N PHE A 146 -1.13 10.66 23.03
CA PHE A 146 -0.49 9.40 23.39
C PHE A 146 0.96 9.63 23.84
N LEU A 147 1.76 10.32 23.03
CA LEU A 147 3.17 10.60 23.31
C LEU A 147 3.35 11.48 24.57
N ALA A 148 2.47 12.47 24.75
CA ALA A 148 2.48 13.31 25.95
C ALA A 148 2.25 12.51 27.25
N LYS A 149 1.35 11.54 27.23
CA LYS A 149 1.11 10.61 28.35
C LYS A 149 2.25 9.58 28.47
N ASN A 150 2.73 9.07 27.33
CA ASN A 150 3.73 7.99 27.35
C ASN A 150 5.08 8.44 27.92
N LYS A 151 5.54 9.66 27.59
CA LYS A 151 6.81 10.22 28.14
C LYS A 151 6.88 10.31 29.67
N THR A 152 5.72 10.29 30.34
CA THR A 152 5.66 10.36 31.83
C THR A 152 5.71 8.98 32.48
N LYS A 153 5.64 7.90 31.69
CA LYS A 153 5.71 6.54 32.20
C LYS A 153 7.13 6.20 32.67
N LYS A 154 7.20 5.45 33.78
CA LYS A 154 8.48 4.96 34.30
C LYS A 154 9.17 4.08 33.24
N GLY A 155 10.45 4.34 32.97
CA GLY A 155 11.25 3.56 32.03
C GLY A 155 11.27 4.14 30.61
N VAL A 156 10.33 5.00 30.23
CA VAL A 156 10.32 5.67 28.93
C VAL A 156 11.35 6.80 28.90
N LYS A 157 12.18 6.77 27.87
CA LYS A 157 13.18 7.79 27.56
C LYS A 157 12.78 8.54 26.29
N VAL A 158 13.18 9.81 26.18
CA VAL A 158 12.87 10.67 25.04
C VAL A 158 14.17 11.22 24.46
N THR A 159 14.35 11.13 23.17
CA THR A 159 15.51 11.70 22.47
C THR A 159 15.22 13.15 22.03
N ALA A 160 16.25 13.85 21.56
CA ALA A 160 16.12 15.23 21.08
C ALA A 160 15.19 15.36 19.85
N SER A 161 15.06 14.32 19.02
CA SER A 161 14.16 14.28 17.87
C SER A 161 12.68 14.11 18.27
N GLY A 162 12.44 13.66 19.52
CA GLY A 162 11.12 13.32 20.03
C GLY A 162 10.79 11.82 19.91
N LEU A 163 11.70 10.98 19.46
CA LEU A 163 11.56 9.52 19.56
C LEU A 163 11.46 9.14 21.03
N GLN A 164 10.49 8.31 21.39
CA GLN A 164 10.39 7.74 22.71
C GLN A 164 10.72 6.25 22.67
N TYR A 165 11.38 5.75 23.69
CA TYR A 165 11.71 4.34 23.78
C TYR A 165 11.75 3.84 25.22
N GLU A 166 11.48 2.56 25.37
CA GLU A 166 11.60 1.81 26.61
C GLU A 166 12.54 0.64 26.39
N VAL A 167 13.45 0.42 27.34
CA VAL A 167 14.36 -0.73 27.34
C VAL A 167 13.67 -1.88 28.05
N VAL A 168 13.19 -2.86 27.29
CA VAL A 168 12.55 -4.06 27.83
C VAL A 168 13.63 -5.03 28.32
N LYS A 169 14.68 -5.20 27.50
CA LYS A 169 15.84 -6.02 27.82
C LYS A 169 17.09 -5.39 27.23
N GLU A 170 18.12 -5.21 28.04
CA GLU A 170 19.41 -4.70 27.58
C GLU A 170 20.28 -5.84 27.06
N GLY A 171 20.80 -5.70 25.84
CA GLY A 171 21.81 -6.58 25.28
C GLY A 171 23.21 -6.21 25.70
N LYS A 172 24.19 -7.05 25.36
CA LYS A 172 25.61 -6.83 25.68
C LYS A 172 26.49 -6.69 24.42
N GLY A 173 25.91 -6.79 23.24
CA GLY A 173 26.67 -6.70 21.99
C GLY A 173 27.01 -5.27 21.58
N ALA A 174 27.60 -5.13 20.40
CA ALA A 174 27.88 -3.83 19.80
C ALA A 174 26.57 -3.11 19.41
N LYS A 175 26.64 -1.77 19.28
CA LYS A 175 25.56 -0.95 18.72
C LYS A 175 25.83 -0.75 17.22
N PRO A 176 24.78 -0.80 16.36
CA PRO A 176 24.95 -0.54 14.95
C PRO A 176 25.20 0.94 14.68
N VAL A 177 25.84 1.23 13.54
CA VAL A 177 25.95 2.57 12.99
C VAL A 177 25.07 2.70 11.75
N LYS A 178 24.79 3.94 11.33
CA LYS A 178 23.85 4.24 10.24
C LYS A 178 24.12 3.49 8.93
N THR A 179 25.38 3.15 8.66
CA THR A 179 25.81 2.44 7.44
C THR A 179 25.66 0.91 7.52
N ASP A 180 25.36 0.38 8.69
CA ASP A 180 25.20 -1.06 8.88
C ASP A 180 23.82 -1.54 8.38
N SER A 181 23.75 -2.83 8.09
CA SER A 181 22.50 -3.58 8.00
C SER A 181 22.28 -4.30 9.33
N VAL A 182 21.02 -4.45 9.71
CA VAL A 182 20.64 -5.15 10.95
C VAL A 182 19.64 -6.24 10.65
N THR A 183 19.71 -7.32 11.42
CA THR A 183 18.69 -8.37 11.46
C THR A 183 17.91 -8.23 12.76
N VAL A 184 16.59 -8.12 12.64
CA VAL A 184 15.69 -7.87 13.76
C VAL A 184 14.45 -8.78 13.71
N ASN A 185 13.91 -9.07 14.90
CA ASN A 185 12.49 -9.40 15.03
C ASN A 185 11.73 -8.17 15.46
N TYR A 186 10.53 -7.99 14.93
CA TYR A 186 9.69 -6.86 15.30
C TYR A 186 8.20 -7.14 15.13
N VAL A 187 7.42 -6.35 15.87
CA VAL A 187 5.98 -6.20 15.72
C VAL A 187 5.68 -4.71 15.66
N GLY A 188 5.05 -4.26 14.59
CA GLY A 188 4.60 -2.87 14.40
C GLY A 188 3.10 -2.75 14.61
N THR A 189 2.69 -1.85 15.49
CA THR A 189 1.29 -1.56 15.79
C THR A 189 1.01 -0.07 15.72
N LYS A 190 -0.24 0.29 15.47
CA LYS A 190 -0.75 1.63 15.72
C LYS A 190 -0.94 1.83 17.22
N ILE A 191 -1.20 3.07 17.64
CA ILE A 191 -1.43 3.41 19.06
C ILE A 191 -2.68 2.75 19.68
N ASP A 192 -3.63 2.31 18.83
CA ASP A 192 -4.82 1.56 19.21
C ASP A 192 -4.57 0.05 19.38
N GLY A 193 -3.31 -0.41 19.15
CA GLY A 193 -2.90 -1.80 19.21
C GLY A 193 -3.11 -2.58 17.91
N THR A 194 -3.68 -1.98 16.87
CA THR A 194 -3.83 -2.64 15.57
C THR A 194 -2.47 -2.92 14.96
N GLU A 195 -2.15 -4.20 14.77
CA GLU A 195 -0.91 -4.63 14.11
C GLU A 195 -1.00 -4.40 12.60
N PHE A 196 0.02 -3.77 12.04
CA PHE A 196 0.13 -3.54 10.60
C PHE A 196 1.29 -4.30 9.94
N ASP A 197 2.31 -4.68 10.71
CA ASP A 197 3.45 -5.46 10.21
C ASP A 197 4.13 -6.24 11.33
N SER A 198 4.64 -7.46 11.02
CA SER A 198 5.31 -8.33 11.98
C SER A 198 6.23 -9.33 11.30
N SER A 199 7.51 -9.34 11.67
CA SER A 199 8.44 -10.40 11.27
C SER A 199 8.09 -11.73 11.93
N ILE A 200 7.52 -11.68 13.14
CA ILE A 200 7.11 -12.89 13.89
C ILE A 200 6.02 -13.64 13.14
N LYS A 201 4.99 -12.92 12.64
CA LYS A 201 3.93 -13.56 11.82
C LYS A 201 4.45 -14.12 10.50
N ARG A 202 5.50 -13.52 9.92
CA ARG A 202 6.17 -14.06 8.73
C ARG A 202 7.04 -15.27 9.01
N GLY A 203 7.27 -15.60 10.29
CA GLY A 203 8.04 -16.76 10.71
C GLY A 203 9.57 -16.63 10.52
N GLN A 204 10.08 -15.44 10.19
CA GLN A 204 11.51 -15.20 9.96
C GLN A 204 11.92 -13.78 10.34
N PRO A 205 13.13 -13.59 10.90
CA PRO A 205 13.70 -12.28 11.11
C PRO A 205 13.83 -11.47 9.82
N ALA A 206 13.75 -10.16 9.93
CA ALA A 206 13.89 -9.26 8.79
C ALA A 206 15.24 -8.55 8.81
N LYS A 207 15.84 -8.37 7.64
CA LYS A 207 17.12 -7.68 7.44
C LYS A 207 16.89 -6.33 6.78
N PHE A 208 17.44 -5.27 7.36
CA PHE A 208 17.30 -3.91 6.85
C PHE A 208 18.63 -3.14 6.89
N PRO A 209 18.99 -2.43 5.80
CA PRO A 209 20.00 -1.38 5.86
C PRO A 209 19.45 -0.20 6.67
N LEU A 210 20.17 0.24 7.72
CA LEU A 210 19.70 1.33 8.59
C LEU A 210 19.56 2.69 7.90
N ALA A 211 20.24 2.88 6.78
CA ALA A 211 20.09 4.08 5.96
C ALA A 211 18.76 4.15 5.20
N ASN A 212 18.03 3.02 5.06
CA ASN A 212 16.87 2.88 4.19
C ASN A 212 15.56 2.59 4.94
N VAL A 213 15.56 2.75 6.25
CA VAL A 213 14.36 2.62 7.08
C VAL A 213 13.83 3.98 7.52
N ILE A 214 12.67 4.03 8.16
CA ILE A 214 12.12 5.27 8.71
C ILE A 214 13.09 5.92 9.70
N PRO A 215 13.13 7.28 9.80
CA PRO A 215 14.07 7.99 10.67
C PRO A 215 14.07 7.51 12.11
N GLY A 216 12.90 7.20 12.67
CA GLY A 216 12.78 6.68 14.04
C GLY A 216 13.48 5.32 14.24
N TRP A 217 13.50 4.46 13.22
CA TRP A 217 14.26 3.22 13.25
C TRP A 217 15.76 3.45 13.08
N THR A 218 16.15 4.31 12.15
CA THR A 218 17.56 4.68 11.97
C THR A 218 18.16 5.23 13.28
N GLU A 219 17.41 6.06 14.00
CA GLU A 219 17.86 6.61 15.28
C GLU A 219 17.79 5.56 16.40
N GLY A 220 16.62 4.92 16.55
CA GLY A 220 16.35 4.01 17.67
C GLY A 220 17.25 2.78 17.68
N LEU A 221 17.49 2.16 16.55
CA LEU A 221 18.33 0.95 16.46
C LEU A 221 19.80 1.22 16.79
N GLN A 222 20.32 2.43 16.53
CA GLN A 222 21.66 2.82 16.94
C GLN A 222 21.81 2.98 18.48
N LEU A 223 20.70 3.04 19.22
CA LEU A 223 20.72 3.04 20.68
C LEU A 223 20.80 1.62 21.25
N MET A 224 20.45 0.59 20.47
CA MET A 224 20.31 -0.80 20.90
C MET A 224 21.62 -1.58 20.79
N PRO A 225 22.18 -2.12 21.89
CA PRO A 225 23.18 -3.19 21.79
C PRO A 225 22.56 -4.46 21.18
N VAL A 226 23.32 -5.23 20.42
CA VAL A 226 22.87 -6.56 19.94
C VAL A 226 22.44 -7.44 21.11
N GLY A 227 21.32 -8.14 20.94
CA GLY A 227 20.65 -8.93 21.97
C GLY A 227 19.65 -8.16 22.83
N SER A 228 19.44 -6.87 22.53
CA SER A 228 18.41 -6.03 23.20
C SER A 228 17.02 -6.26 22.65
N GLU A 229 16.05 -5.94 23.52
CA GLU A 229 14.64 -5.79 23.16
C GLU A 229 14.17 -4.41 23.64
N TYR A 230 13.76 -3.57 22.70
CA TYR A 230 13.29 -2.21 22.97
C TYR A 230 11.88 -2.03 22.41
N LYS A 231 11.12 -1.19 23.08
CA LYS A 231 9.85 -0.69 22.56
C LYS A 231 10.03 0.75 22.14
N PHE A 232 9.77 1.03 20.87
CA PHE A 232 9.81 2.36 20.29
C PHE A 232 8.41 2.93 20.14
N PHE A 233 8.26 4.23 20.42
CA PHE A 233 7.06 5.01 20.17
C PHE A 233 7.48 6.16 19.25
N ILE A 234 7.13 6.05 17.99
CA ILE A 234 7.68 6.86 16.90
C ILE A 234 6.65 7.88 16.47
N PRO A 235 6.90 9.20 16.72
CA PRO A 235 6.03 10.25 16.18
C PRO A 235 5.92 10.16 14.65
N ALA A 236 4.80 10.58 14.09
CA ALA A 236 4.55 10.53 12.64
C ALA A 236 5.69 11.14 11.80
N LYS A 237 6.27 12.27 12.24
CA LYS A 237 7.41 12.95 11.58
C LYS A 237 8.69 12.10 11.48
N LEU A 238 8.84 11.09 12.33
CA LEU A 238 9.95 10.14 12.33
C LEU A 238 9.54 8.78 11.72
N ALA A 239 8.31 8.66 11.25
CA ALA A 239 7.74 7.49 10.58
C ALA A 239 7.42 7.83 9.12
N TYR A 240 6.17 7.81 8.72
CA TYR A 240 5.74 8.01 7.32
C TYR A 240 5.14 9.40 7.06
N GLY A 241 4.89 10.23 8.10
CA GLY A 241 4.27 11.54 7.97
C GLY A 241 2.91 11.50 7.28
N GLU A 242 2.62 12.52 6.47
CA GLU A 242 1.37 12.67 5.72
C GLU A 242 1.13 11.56 4.68
N HIS A 243 2.16 10.80 4.30
CA HIS A 243 2.11 9.82 3.23
C HIS A 243 2.19 8.37 3.74
N GLY A 244 1.56 8.09 4.87
CA GLY A 244 1.50 6.74 5.41
C GLY A 244 0.81 5.75 4.45
N PRO A 245 1.31 4.48 4.37
CA PRO A 245 0.62 3.45 3.59
C PRO A 245 -0.80 3.23 4.09
N PRO A 246 -1.72 2.72 3.24
CA PRO A 246 -3.16 2.62 3.57
C PRO A 246 -3.49 1.91 4.88
N GLN A 247 -2.69 0.90 5.28
CA GLN A 247 -2.89 0.16 6.53
C GLN A 247 -2.48 0.96 7.78
N ILE A 248 -1.70 2.03 7.63
CA ILE A 248 -1.21 2.89 8.70
C ILE A 248 -2.02 4.19 8.74
N GLY A 249 -2.26 4.79 7.57
CA GLY A 249 -2.87 6.09 7.41
C GLY A 249 -1.88 7.25 7.53
N PRO A 250 -2.33 8.49 7.22
CA PRO A 250 -1.52 9.69 7.31
C PRO A 250 -1.27 10.09 8.77
N ASP A 251 -0.12 10.67 9.04
CA ASP A 251 0.31 11.24 10.32
C ASP A 251 0.11 10.33 11.56
N ALA A 252 0.20 9.02 11.36
CA ALA A 252 0.06 8.05 12.43
C ALA A 252 1.35 7.93 13.28
N THR A 253 1.19 8.01 14.60
CA THR A 253 2.20 7.61 15.57
C THR A 253 2.24 6.09 15.65
N LEU A 254 3.44 5.51 15.61
CA LEU A 254 3.66 4.07 15.56
C LEU A 254 4.32 3.53 16.82
N VAL A 255 4.00 2.29 17.14
CA VAL A 255 4.64 1.54 18.24
C VAL A 255 5.31 0.31 17.64
N PHE A 256 6.56 0.08 18.00
CA PHE A 256 7.30 -1.10 17.58
C PHE A 256 7.93 -1.79 18.78
N ASP A 257 7.68 -3.06 18.95
CA ASP A 257 8.46 -3.96 19.77
C ASP A 257 9.55 -4.55 18.89
N VAL A 258 10.84 -4.34 19.24
CA VAL A 258 11.98 -4.70 18.37
C VAL A 258 13.03 -5.46 19.17
N THR A 259 13.44 -6.62 18.66
CA THR A 259 14.61 -7.38 19.15
C THR A 259 15.72 -7.29 18.12
N LEU A 260 16.87 -6.73 18.49
CA LEU A 260 18.06 -6.66 17.64
C LEU A 260 18.86 -7.95 17.76
N ILE A 261 18.89 -8.73 16.68
CA ILE A 261 19.53 -10.05 16.64
C ILE A 261 21.00 -9.93 16.26
N SER A 262 21.30 -9.24 15.16
CA SER A 262 22.67 -9.09 14.67
C SER A 262 22.89 -7.78 13.90
N ILE A 263 24.14 -7.42 13.75
CA ILE A 263 24.63 -6.37 12.87
C ILE A 263 25.38 -7.03 11.74
N ASP A 264 24.95 -6.79 10.52
CA ASP A 264 25.63 -7.21 9.32
C ASP A 264 26.40 -6.02 8.76
N LYS A 265 27.71 -6.02 8.88
CA LYS A 265 28.55 -4.99 8.28
C LYS A 265 28.40 -5.04 6.75
N PRO A 266 28.48 -3.90 6.05
CA PRO A 266 28.59 -3.93 4.60
C PRO A 266 29.77 -4.82 4.23
N GLU A 267 29.53 -5.79 3.37
CA GLU A 267 30.63 -6.59 2.80
C GLU A 267 31.60 -5.59 2.16
N ALA A 268 32.82 -5.52 2.71
CA ALA A 268 33.84 -4.65 2.14
C ALA A 268 33.97 -5.03 0.66
N ALA A 269 33.76 -4.07 -0.24
CA ALA A 269 33.87 -4.29 -1.68
C ALA A 269 35.20 -5.03 -1.92
N ALA A 270 35.10 -6.24 -2.45
CA ALA A 270 36.29 -7.05 -2.76
C ALA A 270 37.25 -6.16 -3.58
N PRO A 271 38.55 -6.10 -3.23
CA PRO A 271 39.50 -5.29 -3.98
C PRO A 271 39.44 -5.73 -5.44
N ALA A 272 39.22 -4.75 -6.33
CA ALA A 272 39.22 -4.99 -7.77
C ALA A 272 40.51 -5.72 -8.14
N ALA A 273 40.37 -6.90 -8.75
CA ALA A 273 41.50 -7.68 -9.21
C ALA A 273 42.39 -6.80 -10.11
N PRO A 274 43.73 -6.79 -9.96
CA PRO A 274 44.60 -6.01 -10.78
C PRO A 274 44.41 -6.42 -12.24
N LYS A 275 44.14 -5.43 -13.10
CA LYS A 275 44.18 -5.62 -14.55
C LYS A 275 45.59 -6.07 -14.89
N LYS A 276 45.75 -7.27 -15.43
CA LYS A 276 46.98 -7.67 -16.09
C LYS A 276 47.07 -6.93 -17.41
N ASP A 277 48.12 -6.14 -17.55
CA ASP A 277 48.61 -5.60 -18.83
C ASP A 277 49.08 -6.74 -19.76
#